data_145ee0682b359295d0347cd09a9adc2f
#
_entry.id   145ee0682b359295d0347cd09a9adc2f
#
_cell.length_a   1.000
_cell.length_b   1.000
_cell.length_c   1.000
_cell.angle_alpha   90.00
_cell.angle_beta   90.00
_cell.angle_gamma   90.00
#
_symmetry.space_group_name_H-M   'P 1'
#
loop_
_entity.id
_entity.type
_entity.pdbx_description
1 polymer ?
#
loop_
_entity_poly.entity_id
_entity_poly.type
_entity_poly.pdbx_seq_one_letter_code
_entity_poly.pdbx_strand_id
1 'polypeptide(L)'
;MKAIILAGGEGKRLKPVSGDTPKPLVPLCGRPVIEHIVLLLKKHGLTDICASLKYRPEDIKNYFGSGERLGVNMQYRVEHEALGTAGGVKNCADFYKNEDFLVISGDAACDFDLTQLMRAHKEHRPAVTIALYPHSEPLRYGLALCGRDHCVHSFIEKPDWEHVVTNLVNTGVYIVSPKAMELVPEGVVFDFAKDLFPALLDRNEKLLGCPLDGYWCDIGTPKSYYQCCVDALDGKLNVELTGGFEKSPTDEKPHGEEKKFMHREQVVCADRARLMDRICAAFMDMGAEFDDGFCFRGRDYELRISAVPDAAAVCICANAADTELARELAVSASELVREMEKRLDK
;
A
#
# COMPACT_ATOMS: atom_id res chain seq x y z
N MET A 1 10.08 -21.99 -1.57
CA MET A 1 9.79 -20.86 -2.48
C MET A 1 10.36 -19.59 -1.89
N LYS A 2 10.99 -18.75 -2.64
CA LYS A 2 11.60 -17.47 -2.25
C LYS A 2 10.66 -16.32 -2.57
N ALA A 3 10.89 -15.13 -2.01
CA ALA A 3 10.10 -13.95 -2.31
C ALA A 3 10.99 -12.76 -2.75
N ILE A 4 10.49 -11.97 -3.70
CA ILE A 4 11.12 -10.73 -4.14
C ILE A 4 10.16 -9.58 -3.84
N ILE A 5 10.66 -8.57 -3.12
CA ILE A 5 9.93 -7.33 -2.85
C ILE A 5 10.42 -6.24 -3.79
N LEU A 6 9.51 -5.68 -4.59
CA LEU A 6 9.80 -4.53 -5.45
C LEU A 6 9.69 -3.23 -4.64
N ALA A 7 10.81 -2.64 -4.28
CA ALA A 7 10.88 -1.46 -3.42
C ALA A 7 11.79 -0.35 -3.99
N GLY A 8 11.93 -0.29 -5.32
CA GLY A 8 12.80 0.68 -6.01
C GLY A 8 12.14 2.04 -6.32
N GLY A 9 10.84 2.17 -6.15
CA GLY A 9 10.09 3.37 -6.53
C GLY A 9 10.36 4.58 -5.63
N GLU A 10 10.47 5.78 -6.24
CA GLU A 10 10.66 7.05 -5.51
C GLU A 10 9.39 7.52 -4.77
N GLY A 11 8.21 7.06 -5.17
CA GLY A 11 6.95 7.43 -4.51
C GLY A 11 6.57 8.92 -4.63
N LYS A 12 6.88 9.58 -5.75
CA LYS A 12 6.71 11.04 -5.95
C LYS A 12 5.35 11.59 -5.53
N ARG A 13 4.26 10.86 -5.80
CA ARG A 13 2.90 11.29 -5.46
C ARG A 13 2.61 11.26 -3.95
N LEU A 14 3.36 10.47 -3.17
CA LEU A 14 3.23 10.37 -1.73
C LEU A 14 4.15 11.37 -0.98
N LYS A 15 5.10 12.03 -1.67
CA LYS A 15 6.02 13.02 -1.05
C LYS A 15 5.36 14.07 -0.16
N PRO A 16 4.12 14.54 -0.42
CA PRO A 16 3.42 15.41 0.52
C PRO A 16 3.31 14.83 1.94
N VAL A 17 3.30 13.53 2.09
CA VAL A 17 3.24 12.81 3.38
C VAL A 17 4.62 12.29 3.78
N SER A 18 5.29 11.59 2.86
CA SER A 18 6.53 10.88 3.15
C SER A 18 7.76 11.78 3.28
N GLY A 19 7.72 13.00 2.73
CA GLY A 19 8.93 13.82 2.61
C GLY A 19 10.00 13.09 1.81
N ASP A 20 11.18 12.93 2.41
CA ASP A 20 12.31 12.19 1.82
C ASP A 20 12.34 10.71 2.21
N THR A 21 11.43 10.26 3.08
CA THR A 21 11.32 8.83 3.44
C THR A 21 10.90 8.02 2.23
N PRO A 22 11.62 6.93 1.88
CA PRO A 22 11.18 6.02 0.83
C PRO A 22 9.75 5.53 1.08
N LYS A 23 8.92 5.48 0.04
CA LYS A 23 7.51 5.04 0.15
C LYS A 23 7.35 3.72 0.94
N PRO A 24 8.18 2.69 0.73
CA PRO A 24 8.09 1.44 1.51
C PRO A 24 8.33 1.60 3.02
N LEU A 25 9.08 2.64 3.43
CA LEU A 25 9.37 2.92 4.83
C LEU A 25 8.37 3.87 5.49
N VAL A 26 7.35 4.33 4.77
CA VAL A 26 6.30 5.16 5.37
C VAL A 26 5.57 4.34 6.44
N PRO A 27 5.39 4.88 7.65
CA PRO A 27 4.77 4.14 8.75
C PRO A 27 3.27 3.90 8.49
N LEU A 28 2.82 2.71 8.81
CA LEU A 28 1.42 2.31 8.85
C LEU A 28 1.19 1.64 10.20
N CYS A 29 0.41 2.26 11.08
CA CYS A 29 0.14 1.75 12.44
C CYS A 29 1.43 1.37 13.21
N GLY A 30 2.40 2.30 13.21
CA GLY A 30 3.64 2.17 13.98
C GLY A 30 4.76 1.35 13.34
N ARG A 31 4.52 0.73 12.16
CA ARG A 31 5.54 -0.02 11.40
C ARG A 31 5.62 0.44 9.95
N PRO A 32 6.77 0.42 9.29
CA PRO A 32 6.85 0.65 7.86
C PRO A 32 5.97 -0.31 7.06
N VAL A 33 5.36 0.19 5.97
CA VAL A 33 4.53 -0.64 5.07
C VAL A 33 5.25 -1.91 4.62
N ILE A 34 6.52 -1.79 4.24
CA ILE A 34 7.31 -2.94 3.81
C ILE A 34 7.54 -3.96 4.95
N GLU A 35 7.55 -3.55 6.23
CA GLU A 35 7.65 -4.50 7.35
C GLU A 35 6.38 -5.35 7.46
N HIS A 36 5.20 -4.77 7.26
CA HIS A 36 3.95 -5.55 7.20
C HIS A 36 4.00 -6.60 6.08
N ILE A 37 4.58 -6.25 4.93
CA ILE A 37 4.78 -7.20 3.82
C ILE A 37 5.74 -8.32 4.20
N VAL A 38 6.87 -7.99 4.85
CA VAL A 38 7.83 -9.01 5.34
C VAL A 38 7.17 -9.95 6.35
N LEU A 39 6.35 -9.42 7.26
CA LEU A 39 5.61 -10.23 8.23
C LEU A 39 4.54 -11.10 7.56
N LEU A 40 3.85 -10.59 6.53
CA LEU A 40 2.92 -11.38 5.73
C LEU A 40 3.63 -12.53 5.02
N LEU A 41 4.76 -12.27 4.37
CA LEU A 41 5.58 -13.29 3.72
C LEU A 41 6.02 -14.37 4.72
N LYS A 42 6.54 -13.96 5.87
CA LYS A 42 6.94 -14.86 6.96
C LYS A 42 5.78 -15.73 7.45
N LYS A 43 4.60 -15.14 7.67
CA LYS A 43 3.37 -15.85 8.07
C LYS A 43 3.04 -17.02 7.14
N HIS A 44 3.33 -16.87 5.84
CA HIS A 44 3.10 -17.89 4.83
C HIS A 44 4.36 -18.74 4.52
N GLY A 45 5.39 -18.71 5.38
CA GLY A 45 6.58 -19.54 5.26
C GLY A 45 7.60 -19.07 4.22
N LEU A 46 7.47 -17.84 3.71
CA LEU A 46 8.38 -17.22 2.76
C LEU A 46 9.42 -16.39 3.55
N THR A 47 10.46 -17.05 4.00
CA THR A 47 11.48 -16.43 4.88
C THR A 47 12.76 -16.01 4.17
N ASP A 48 13.04 -16.55 2.97
CA ASP A 48 14.13 -16.09 2.10
C ASP A 48 13.59 -14.98 1.20
N ILE A 49 14.02 -13.75 1.44
CA ILE A 49 13.46 -12.54 0.81
C ILE A 49 14.58 -11.73 0.16
N CYS A 50 14.37 -11.28 -1.07
CA CYS A 50 15.24 -10.33 -1.74
C CYS A 50 14.47 -9.04 -2.04
N ALA A 51 14.98 -7.88 -1.63
CA ALA A 51 14.41 -6.59 -2.01
C ALA A 51 15.16 -5.99 -3.19
N SER A 52 14.44 -5.68 -4.29
CA SER A 52 14.94 -4.88 -5.40
C SER A 52 14.76 -3.41 -5.06
N LEU A 53 15.85 -2.67 -4.99
CA LEU A 53 15.94 -1.32 -4.47
C LEU A 53 16.54 -0.37 -5.49
N LYS A 54 16.13 0.90 -5.44
CA LYS A 54 16.76 1.97 -6.24
C LYS A 54 16.82 3.30 -5.48
N TYR A 55 15.66 3.83 -5.09
CA TYR A 55 15.58 5.10 -4.37
C TYR A 55 15.98 4.88 -2.90
N ARG A 56 17.01 5.60 -2.45
CA ARG A 56 17.56 5.57 -1.08
C ARG A 56 17.72 4.13 -0.53
N PRO A 57 18.44 3.26 -1.21
CA PRO A 57 18.53 1.84 -0.85
C PRO A 57 19.12 1.62 0.54
N GLU A 58 20.00 2.52 1.00
CA GLU A 58 20.65 2.38 2.30
C GLU A 58 19.66 2.54 3.47
N ASP A 59 18.60 3.33 3.31
CA ASP A 59 17.58 3.48 4.36
C ASP A 59 16.87 2.14 4.61
N ILE A 60 16.51 1.43 3.55
CA ILE A 60 15.86 0.11 3.64
C ILE A 60 16.83 -0.93 4.17
N LYS A 61 18.08 -0.95 3.69
CA LYS A 61 19.12 -1.87 4.18
C LYS A 61 19.41 -1.65 5.66
N ASN A 62 19.53 -0.40 6.09
CA ASN A 62 19.77 -0.06 7.50
C ASN A 62 18.61 -0.46 8.39
N TYR A 63 17.37 -0.35 7.89
CA TYR A 63 16.18 -0.73 8.65
C TYR A 63 16.10 -2.23 8.92
N PHE A 64 16.33 -3.06 7.92
CA PHE A 64 16.15 -4.51 8.02
C PHE A 64 17.43 -5.27 8.34
N GLY A 65 18.61 -4.75 7.96
CA GLY A 65 19.88 -5.47 8.07
C GLY A 65 19.82 -6.83 7.36
N SER A 66 20.19 -7.91 8.06
CA SER A 66 20.04 -9.28 7.56
C SER A 66 18.61 -9.84 7.64
N GLY A 67 17.68 -9.13 8.27
CA GLY A 67 16.31 -9.59 8.54
C GLY A 67 16.18 -10.46 9.80
N GLU A 68 17.26 -10.72 10.51
CA GLU A 68 17.29 -11.60 11.68
C GLU A 68 16.31 -11.17 12.78
N ARG A 69 16.18 -9.85 13.02
CA ARG A 69 15.22 -9.27 13.97
C ARG A 69 13.79 -9.74 13.72
N LEU A 70 13.44 -9.94 12.45
CA LEU A 70 12.10 -10.39 12.03
C LEU A 70 12.02 -11.91 11.81
N GLY A 71 13.14 -12.61 11.95
CA GLY A 71 13.24 -14.06 11.71
C GLY A 71 13.09 -14.43 10.23
N VAL A 72 13.64 -13.60 9.34
CA VAL A 72 13.76 -13.81 7.90
C VAL A 72 15.20 -13.62 7.45
N ASN A 73 15.53 -14.05 6.24
CA ASN A 73 16.82 -13.85 5.59
C ASN A 73 16.64 -12.82 4.47
N MET A 74 17.11 -11.57 4.71
CA MET A 74 17.00 -10.47 3.77
C MET A 74 18.24 -10.34 2.90
N GLN A 75 18.04 -10.28 1.62
CA GLN A 75 19.05 -9.92 0.62
C GLN A 75 18.59 -8.69 -0.18
N TYR A 76 19.51 -8.01 -0.84
CA TYR A 76 19.23 -6.78 -1.56
C TYR A 76 19.90 -6.78 -2.92
N ARG A 77 19.18 -6.27 -3.92
CA ARG A 77 19.73 -5.95 -5.24
C ARG A 77 19.42 -4.49 -5.54
N VAL A 78 20.46 -3.71 -5.85
CA VAL A 78 20.31 -2.28 -6.15
C VAL A 78 20.31 -2.09 -7.65
N GLU A 79 19.31 -1.38 -8.14
CA GLU A 79 19.23 -0.93 -9.52
C GLU A 79 19.97 0.41 -9.65
N HIS A 80 20.99 0.47 -10.50
CA HIS A 80 21.70 1.71 -10.81
C HIS A 80 20.87 2.62 -11.71
N GLU A 81 20.12 2.01 -12.63
CA GLU A 81 19.13 2.66 -13.48
C GLU A 81 17.75 2.04 -13.26
N ALA A 82 16.68 2.72 -13.69
CA ALA A 82 15.34 2.15 -13.58
C ALA A 82 15.19 1.01 -14.58
N LEU A 83 14.92 -0.20 -14.09
CA LEU A 83 14.75 -1.39 -14.91
C LEU A 83 13.29 -1.76 -15.16
N GLY A 84 12.32 -1.01 -14.58
CA GLY A 84 10.92 -1.41 -14.55
C GLY A 84 10.69 -2.59 -13.60
N THR A 85 9.44 -3.03 -13.47
CA THR A 85 9.08 -4.02 -12.45
C THR A 85 9.64 -5.42 -12.77
N ALA A 86 9.53 -5.89 -14.01
CA ALA A 86 10.06 -7.20 -14.42
C ALA A 86 11.58 -7.16 -14.58
N GLY A 87 12.17 -6.07 -15.08
CA GLY A 87 13.61 -5.88 -15.15
C GLY A 87 14.29 -5.87 -13.79
N GLY A 88 13.66 -5.21 -12.79
CA GLY A 88 14.11 -5.25 -11.38
C GLY A 88 14.10 -6.67 -10.80
N VAL A 89 13.08 -7.47 -11.13
CA VAL A 89 13.06 -8.91 -10.77
C VAL A 89 14.14 -9.69 -11.53
N LYS A 90 14.37 -9.40 -12.81
CA LYS A 90 15.45 -10.03 -13.59
C LYS A 90 16.82 -9.78 -12.96
N ASN A 91 17.05 -8.61 -12.41
CA ASN A 91 18.26 -8.25 -11.66
C ASN A 91 18.47 -9.10 -10.37
N CYS A 92 17.46 -9.87 -9.95
CA CYS A 92 17.51 -10.81 -8.83
C CYS A 92 17.69 -12.27 -9.29
N ALA A 93 18.09 -12.55 -10.53
CA ALA A 93 18.14 -13.91 -11.10
C ALA A 93 19.03 -14.88 -10.33
N ASP A 94 20.13 -14.41 -9.78
CA ASP A 94 21.04 -15.17 -8.92
C ASP A 94 20.39 -15.59 -7.58
N PHE A 95 19.35 -14.90 -7.14
CA PHE A 95 18.60 -15.20 -5.94
C PHE A 95 17.56 -16.29 -6.18
N TYR A 96 16.63 -16.11 -7.13
CA TYR A 96 15.56 -17.11 -7.36
C TYR A 96 16.03 -18.35 -8.13
N LYS A 97 17.08 -18.23 -8.96
CA LYS A 97 17.65 -19.34 -9.75
C LYS A 97 16.58 -20.05 -10.60
N ASN A 98 16.39 -21.35 -10.37
CA ASN A 98 15.49 -22.22 -11.14
C ASN A 98 14.23 -22.62 -10.35
N GLU A 99 13.84 -21.84 -9.35
CA GLU A 99 12.66 -22.12 -8.52
C GLU A 99 11.55 -21.10 -8.78
N ASP A 100 10.29 -21.55 -8.78
CA ASP A 100 9.16 -20.61 -8.73
C ASP A 100 9.29 -19.72 -7.51
N PHE A 101 9.00 -18.45 -7.68
CA PHE A 101 9.17 -17.44 -6.64
C PHE A 101 8.00 -16.46 -6.60
N LEU A 102 7.77 -15.88 -5.44
CA LEU A 102 6.76 -14.86 -5.25
C LEU A 102 7.37 -13.46 -5.49
N VAL A 103 6.65 -12.61 -6.19
CA VAL A 103 6.93 -11.17 -6.35
C VAL A 103 5.82 -10.40 -5.67
N ILE A 104 6.18 -9.36 -4.91
CA ILE A 104 5.22 -8.47 -4.24
C ILE A 104 5.71 -7.02 -4.27
N SER A 105 4.80 -6.09 -4.51
CA SER A 105 5.09 -4.66 -4.42
C SER A 105 5.34 -4.24 -2.97
N GLY A 106 6.46 -3.58 -2.71
CA GLY A 106 6.88 -3.13 -1.38
C GLY A 106 6.15 -1.89 -0.86
N ASP A 107 5.18 -1.39 -1.60
CA ASP A 107 4.49 -0.13 -1.38
C ASP A 107 2.95 -0.27 -1.38
N ALA A 108 2.45 -1.50 -1.32
CA ALA A 108 1.03 -1.81 -1.15
C ALA A 108 0.80 -2.54 0.18
N ALA A 109 -0.23 -2.15 0.90
CA ALA A 109 -0.65 -2.86 2.11
C ALA A 109 -1.66 -3.95 1.75
N CYS A 110 -1.45 -5.18 2.24
CA CYS A 110 -2.38 -6.29 2.04
C CYS A 110 -2.26 -7.36 3.13
N ASP A 111 -3.31 -8.16 3.27
CA ASP A 111 -3.37 -9.29 4.21
C ASP A 111 -3.81 -10.60 3.54
N PHE A 112 -3.56 -10.73 2.26
CA PHE A 112 -3.93 -11.88 1.43
C PHE A 112 -3.46 -13.23 1.98
N ASP A 113 -4.27 -14.27 1.75
CA ASP A 113 -3.82 -15.66 1.92
C ASP A 113 -2.89 -16.07 0.76
N LEU A 114 -1.59 -15.82 0.94
CA LEU A 114 -0.58 -16.23 -0.04
C LEU A 114 -0.49 -17.75 -0.21
N THR A 115 -0.98 -18.54 0.75
CA THR A 115 -1.03 -20.00 0.63
C THR A 115 -2.01 -20.43 -0.45
N GLN A 116 -3.15 -19.72 -0.58
CA GLN A 116 -4.10 -19.93 -1.68
C GLN A 116 -3.45 -19.66 -3.02
N LEU A 117 -2.72 -18.55 -3.16
CA LEU A 117 -2.00 -18.19 -4.40
C LEU A 117 -0.96 -19.26 -4.77
N MET A 118 -0.15 -19.70 -3.80
CA MET A 118 0.87 -20.75 -3.99
C MET A 118 0.25 -22.09 -4.40
N ARG A 119 -0.90 -22.44 -3.81
CA ARG A 119 -1.64 -23.66 -4.17
C ARG A 119 -2.15 -23.60 -5.60
N ALA A 120 -2.78 -22.49 -6.00
CA ALA A 120 -3.29 -22.30 -7.36
C ALA A 120 -2.16 -22.40 -8.39
N HIS A 121 -1.02 -21.80 -8.11
CA HIS A 121 0.16 -21.89 -9.00
C HIS A 121 0.65 -23.31 -9.17
N LYS A 122 0.80 -24.05 -8.04
CA LYS A 122 1.29 -25.43 -8.05
C LYS A 122 0.34 -26.39 -8.79
N GLU A 123 -0.97 -26.19 -8.64
CA GLU A 123 -2.00 -27.03 -9.29
C GLU A 123 -2.06 -26.79 -10.79
N HIS A 124 -2.02 -25.54 -11.21
CA HIS A 124 -2.23 -25.17 -12.61
C HIS A 124 -0.93 -25.02 -13.43
N ARG A 125 0.21 -24.86 -12.76
CA ARG A 125 1.57 -24.70 -13.34
C ARG A 125 1.61 -23.68 -14.50
N PRO A 126 1.11 -22.46 -14.31
CA PRO A 126 1.17 -21.41 -15.32
C PRO A 126 2.59 -20.82 -15.39
N ALA A 127 2.85 -20.01 -16.41
CA ALA A 127 4.06 -19.18 -16.45
C ALA A 127 4.05 -18.12 -15.33
N VAL A 128 2.88 -17.52 -15.08
CA VAL A 128 2.66 -16.56 -13.97
C VAL A 128 1.26 -16.77 -13.38
N THR A 129 1.15 -16.72 -12.05
CA THR A 129 -0.12 -16.55 -11.34
C THR A 129 -0.19 -15.13 -10.80
N ILE A 130 -1.26 -14.42 -11.13
CA ILE A 130 -1.51 -13.01 -10.75
C ILE A 130 -2.55 -12.99 -9.65
N ALA A 131 -2.22 -12.45 -8.49
CA ALA A 131 -3.22 -12.15 -7.46
C ALA A 131 -4.09 -10.99 -7.92
N LEU A 132 -5.40 -11.20 -7.95
CA LEU A 132 -6.40 -10.25 -8.38
C LEU A 132 -7.27 -9.83 -7.20
N TYR A 133 -7.71 -8.59 -7.19
CA TYR A 133 -8.56 -8.04 -6.15
C TYR A 133 -9.73 -7.25 -6.76
N PRO A 134 -10.98 -7.44 -6.29
CA PRO A 134 -12.10 -6.65 -6.76
C PRO A 134 -12.01 -5.22 -6.19
N HIS A 135 -11.83 -4.23 -7.05
CA HIS A 135 -11.64 -2.84 -6.65
C HIS A 135 -12.77 -1.93 -7.16
N SER A 136 -13.16 -0.94 -6.36
CA SER A 136 -14.23 0.02 -6.71
C SER A 136 -13.79 1.05 -7.76
N GLU A 137 -12.48 1.34 -7.88
CA GLU A 137 -11.90 2.28 -8.85
C GLU A 137 -10.95 1.56 -9.83
N PRO A 138 -11.43 0.66 -10.71
CA PRO A 138 -10.58 -0.20 -11.52
C PRO A 138 -9.72 0.54 -12.54
N LEU A 139 -10.13 1.72 -13.00
CA LEU A 139 -9.40 2.55 -13.97
C LEU A 139 -7.97 2.94 -13.54
N ARG A 140 -7.68 2.87 -12.26
CA ARG A 140 -6.37 3.29 -11.72
C ARG A 140 -5.30 2.20 -11.86
N TYR A 141 -5.71 0.98 -12.20
CA TYR A 141 -4.89 -0.23 -12.15
C TYR A 141 -4.94 -1.00 -13.47
N GLY A 142 -4.08 -1.99 -13.61
CA GLY A 142 -4.19 -2.97 -14.67
C GLY A 142 -5.35 -3.93 -14.41
N LEU A 143 -6.12 -4.25 -15.44
CA LEU A 143 -7.23 -5.20 -15.38
C LEU A 143 -6.85 -6.52 -16.05
N ALA A 144 -7.18 -7.63 -15.41
CA ALA A 144 -7.02 -8.96 -15.98
C ALA A 144 -8.40 -9.54 -16.36
N LEU A 145 -8.61 -9.84 -17.64
CA LEU A 145 -9.79 -10.51 -18.13
C LEU A 145 -9.57 -12.02 -18.08
N CYS A 146 -10.27 -12.67 -17.14
CA CYS A 146 -10.17 -14.10 -16.93
C CYS A 146 -11.36 -14.84 -17.52
N GLY A 147 -11.10 -16.02 -18.10
CA GLY A 147 -12.14 -16.98 -18.47
C GLY A 147 -12.69 -17.72 -17.23
N ARG A 148 -13.65 -18.63 -17.47
CA ARG A 148 -14.20 -19.49 -16.41
C ARG A 148 -13.17 -20.47 -15.81
N ASP A 149 -12.11 -20.73 -16.52
CA ASP A 149 -10.95 -21.54 -16.12
C ASP A 149 -9.89 -20.75 -15.35
N HIS A 150 -10.20 -19.48 -15.00
CA HIS A 150 -9.29 -18.53 -14.39
C HIS A 150 -8.06 -18.17 -15.25
N CYS A 151 -7.97 -18.63 -16.50
CA CYS A 151 -6.90 -18.20 -17.40
C CYS A 151 -7.12 -16.74 -17.81
N VAL A 152 -6.04 -15.95 -17.78
CA VAL A 152 -6.05 -14.58 -18.26
C VAL A 152 -5.96 -14.59 -19.78
N HIS A 153 -6.96 -14.03 -20.44
CA HIS A 153 -7.02 -13.94 -21.92
C HIS A 153 -6.60 -12.57 -22.44
N SER A 154 -6.72 -11.54 -21.58
CA SER A 154 -6.31 -10.18 -21.91
C SER A 154 -5.91 -9.43 -20.66
N PHE A 155 -4.94 -8.55 -20.81
CA PHE A 155 -4.47 -7.66 -19.77
C PHE A 155 -4.47 -6.22 -20.28
N ILE A 156 -5.11 -5.30 -19.58
CA ILE A 156 -5.25 -3.90 -19.99
C ILE A 156 -4.72 -3.02 -18.88
N GLU A 157 -3.61 -2.34 -19.12
CA GLU A 157 -3.01 -1.44 -18.14
C GLU A 157 -3.70 -0.08 -18.17
N LYS A 158 -4.31 0.32 -17.05
CA LYS A 158 -5.00 1.59 -16.84
C LYS A 158 -5.97 1.93 -17.97
N PRO A 159 -7.04 1.13 -18.14
CA PRO A 159 -8.03 1.33 -19.19
C PRO A 159 -8.75 2.67 -19.04
N ASP A 160 -9.37 3.13 -20.12
CA ASP A 160 -10.43 4.13 -20.06
C ASP A 160 -11.79 3.48 -19.76
N TRP A 161 -12.83 4.30 -19.53
CA TRP A 161 -14.16 3.82 -19.16
C TRP A 161 -14.78 2.84 -20.17
N GLU A 162 -14.49 3.02 -21.45
CA GLU A 162 -15.07 2.20 -22.53
C GLU A 162 -14.53 0.76 -22.51
N HIS A 163 -13.36 0.54 -21.90
CA HIS A 163 -12.68 -0.75 -21.83
C HIS A 163 -12.78 -1.44 -20.47
N VAL A 164 -13.55 -0.89 -19.51
CA VAL A 164 -13.76 -1.53 -18.20
C VAL A 164 -14.83 -2.62 -18.31
N VAL A 165 -14.38 -3.87 -18.39
CA VAL A 165 -15.24 -5.07 -18.47
C VAL A 165 -15.15 -5.95 -17.21
N THR A 166 -14.29 -5.59 -16.27
CA THR A 166 -14.09 -6.29 -14.99
C THR A 166 -13.61 -5.30 -13.92
N ASN A 167 -13.85 -5.62 -12.65
CA ASN A 167 -13.28 -4.89 -11.52
C ASN A 167 -12.10 -5.61 -10.85
N LEU A 168 -11.65 -6.74 -11.41
CA LEU A 168 -10.50 -7.48 -10.93
C LEU A 168 -9.20 -6.79 -11.35
N VAL A 169 -8.56 -6.12 -10.39
CA VAL A 169 -7.34 -5.37 -10.61
C VAL A 169 -6.09 -6.21 -10.32
N ASN A 170 -5.02 -5.88 -11.01
CA ASN A 170 -3.69 -6.38 -10.74
C ASN A 170 -3.14 -5.76 -9.46
N THR A 171 -2.83 -6.60 -8.49
CA THR A 171 -2.39 -6.17 -7.16
C THR A 171 -0.88 -5.94 -7.03
N GLY A 172 -0.09 -6.33 -8.03
CA GLY A 172 1.37 -6.34 -7.91
C GLY A 172 1.90 -7.51 -7.08
N VAL A 173 1.09 -8.57 -6.89
CA VAL A 173 1.49 -9.82 -6.21
C VAL A 173 1.40 -10.97 -7.21
N TYR A 174 2.52 -11.65 -7.44
CA TYR A 174 2.65 -12.70 -8.45
C TYR A 174 3.38 -13.92 -7.92
N ILE A 175 3.09 -15.10 -8.49
CA ILE A 175 4.06 -16.19 -8.50
C ILE A 175 4.53 -16.40 -9.92
N VAL A 176 5.83 -16.40 -10.10
CA VAL A 176 6.50 -16.38 -11.40
C VAL A 176 7.37 -17.63 -11.57
N SER A 177 7.23 -18.32 -12.68
CA SER A 177 8.15 -19.37 -13.04
C SER A 177 9.45 -18.77 -13.62
N PRO A 178 10.63 -19.34 -13.35
CA PRO A 178 11.89 -18.87 -13.94
C PRO A 178 11.86 -18.79 -15.45
N LYS A 179 11.15 -19.72 -16.12
CA LYS A 179 10.97 -19.75 -17.58
C LYS A 179 10.31 -18.47 -18.10
N ALA A 180 9.34 -17.89 -17.38
CA ALA A 180 8.73 -16.64 -17.78
C ALA A 180 9.74 -15.49 -17.82
N MET A 181 10.72 -15.51 -16.90
CA MET A 181 11.77 -14.49 -16.83
C MET A 181 12.85 -14.60 -17.92
N GLU A 182 12.87 -15.68 -18.72
CA GLU A 182 13.73 -15.79 -19.89
C GLU A 182 13.35 -14.78 -20.98
N LEU A 183 12.10 -14.32 -21.01
CA LEU A 183 11.62 -13.27 -21.92
C LEU A 183 12.08 -11.87 -21.55
N VAL A 184 12.52 -11.66 -20.31
CA VAL A 184 12.96 -10.36 -19.82
C VAL A 184 14.42 -10.15 -20.16
N PRO A 185 14.77 -9.15 -21.00
CA PRO A 185 16.17 -8.84 -21.33
C PRO A 185 16.92 -8.32 -20.10
N GLU A 186 18.21 -8.62 -20.02
CA GLU A 186 19.06 -8.08 -18.96
C GLU A 186 19.36 -6.59 -19.18
N GLY A 187 19.31 -5.79 -18.11
CA GLY A 187 19.67 -4.38 -18.14
C GLY A 187 18.74 -3.47 -18.96
N VAL A 188 17.55 -3.96 -19.31
CA VAL A 188 16.56 -3.20 -20.08
C VAL A 188 15.35 -2.88 -19.20
N VAL A 189 14.75 -1.70 -19.43
CA VAL A 189 13.48 -1.34 -18.78
C VAL A 189 12.39 -2.27 -19.30
N PHE A 190 11.84 -3.08 -18.42
CA PHE A 190 10.80 -4.06 -18.74
C PHE A 190 9.80 -4.18 -17.61
N ASP A 191 8.53 -4.07 -17.92
CA ASP A 191 7.46 -4.04 -16.93
C ASP A 191 6.60 -5.32 -17.00
N PHE A 192 6.13 -5.82 -15.85
CA PHE A 192 5.25 -7.00 -15.84
C PHE A 192 3.98 -6.78 -16.65
N ALA A 193 3.29 -5.67 -16.39
CA ALA A 193 1.96 -5.41 -16.94
C ALA A 193 2.01 -4.97 -18.41
N LYS A 194 3.01 -4.15 -18.76
CA LYS A 194 3.09 -3.55 -20.10
C LYS A 194 3.83 -4.43 -21.11
N ASP A 195 4.79 -5.21 -20.63
CA ASP A 195 5.70 -5.92 -21.52
C ASP A 195 5.61 -7.44 -21.34
N LEU A 196 5.80 -7.96 -20.11
CA LEU A 196 5.91 -9.40 -19.89
C LEU A 196 4.59 -10.15 -20.08
N PHE A 197 3.49 -9.65 -19.48
CA PHE A 197 2.20 -10.34 -19.60
C PHE A 197 1.70 -10.37 -21.04
N PRO A 198 1.73 -9.27 -21.82
CA PRO A 198 1.42 -9.33 -23.24
C PRO A 198 2.32 -10.30 -24.02
N ALA A 199 3.64 -10.27 -23.79
CA ALA A 199 4.57 -11.15 -24.47
C ALA A 199 4.35 -12.65 -24.16
N LEU A 200 3.91 -12.99 -22.95
CA LEU A 200 3.53 -14.35 -22.57
C LEU A 200 2.22 -14.77 -23.26
N LEU A 201 1.21 -13.89 -23.29
CA LEU A 201 -0.06 -14.14 -23.97
C LEU A 201 0.13 -14.36 -25.48
N ASP A 202 0.95 -13.54 -26.13
CA ASP A 202 1.28 -13.67 -27.56
C ASP A 202 1.96 -15.01 -27.90
N ARG A 203 2.66 -15.59 -26.91
CA ARG A 203 3.29 -16.93 -27.03
C ARG A 203 2.39 -18.08 -26.59
N ASN A 204 1.12 -17.78 -26.27
CA ASN A 204 0.17 -18.75 -25.70
C ASN A 204 0.69 -19.42 -24.41
N GLU A 205 1.56 -18.75 -23.65
CA GLU A 205 1.95 -19.23 -22.34
C GLU A 205 0.80 -18.95 -21.35
N LYS A 206 0.56 -19.86 -20.43
CA LYS A 206 -0.55 -19.79 -19.50
C LYS A 206 -0.31 -18.73 -18.42
N LEU A 207 -1.18 -17.74 -18.35
CA LEU A 207 -1.32 -16.81 -17.21
C LEU A 207 -2.56 -17.18 -16.42
N LEU A 208 -2.45 -17.29 -15.09
CA LEU A 208 -3.55 -17.61 -14.21
C LEU A 208 -3.92 -16.39 -13.37
N GLY A 209 -5.17 -15.96 -13.40
CA GLY A 209 -5.73 -14.98 -12.46
C GLY A 209 -6.26 -15.70 -11.22
N CYS A 210 -5.85 -15.26 -10.05
CA CYS A 210 -6.29 -15.79 -8.77
C CYS A 210 -6.94 -14.67 -7.96
N PRO A 211 -8.28 -14.55 -7.98
CA PRO A 211 -8.97 -13.63 -7.08
C PRO A 211 -8.72 -14.02 -5.64
N LEU A 212 -8.30 -13.05 -4.83
CA LEU A 212 -8.06 -13.24 -3.39
C LEU A 212 -9.00 -12.37 -2.58
N ASP A 213 -9.47 -12.95 -1.49
CA ASP A 213 -10.19 -12.22 -0.44
C ASP A 213 -9.19 -11.56 0.51
N GLY A 214 -9.68 -10.61 1.32
CA GLY A 214 -8.88 -9.84 2.27
C GLY A 214 -8.86 -8.37 1.92
N TYR A 215 -7.82 -7.68 2.33
CA TYR A 215 -7.60 -6.27 2.09
C TYR A 215 -6.42 -6.04 1.15
N TRP A 216 -6.56 -5.05 0.28
CA TRP A 216 -5.45 -4.55 -0.55
C TRP A 216 -5.62 -3.06 -0.82
N CYS A 217 -4.53 -2.30 -0.67
CA CYS A 217 -4.47 -0.88 -0.95
C CYS A 217 -3.09 -0.47 -1.49
N ASP A 218 -3.06 0.16 -2.68
CA ASP A 218 -1.88 0.88 -3.14
C ASP A 218 -1.81 2.24 -2.43
N ILE A 219 -0.86 2.40 -1.52
CA ILE A 219 -0.65 3.66 -0.79
C ILE A 219 0.07 4.73 -1.63
N GLY A 220 -0.16 4.75 -2.93
CA GLY A 220 0.53 5.62 -3.90
C GLY A 220 0.25 7.12 -3.79
N THR A 221 -0.76 7.53 -3.04
CA THR A 221 -1.17 8.93 -2.84
C THR A 221 -1.47 9.22 -1.38
N PRO A 222 -1.44 10.49 -0.93
CA PRO A 222 -1.88 10.85 0.42
C PRO A 222 -3.26 10.30 0.76
N LYS A 223 -4.23 10.44 -0.16
CA LYS A 223 -5.59 9.91 0.01
C LYS A 223 -5.59 8.41 0.32
N SER A 224 -4.98 7.59 -0.55
CA SER A 224 -4.96 6.14 -0.36
C SER A 224 -4.18 5.72 0.89
N TYR A 225 -3.12 6.45 1.25
CA TYR A 225 -2.38 6.20 2.48
C TYR A 225 -3.23 6.43 3.73
N TYR A 226 -3.92 7.59 3.83
CA TYR A 226 -4.78 7.86 4.99
C TYR A 226 -5.96 6.90 5.06
N GLN A 227 -6.57 6.58 3.92
CA GLN A 227 -7.64 5.57 3.90
C GLN A 227 -7.13 4.22 4.42
N CYS A 228 -5.93 3.82 4.01
CA CYS A 228 -5.30 2.59 4.50
C CYS A 228 -5.03 2.62 6.02
N CYS A 229 -4.59 3.77 6.57
CA CYS A 229 -4.41 3.94 8.02
C CYS A 229 -5.73 3.78 8.76
N VAL A 230 -6.81 4.43 8.28
CA VAL A 230 -8.15 4.31 8.84
C VAL A 230 -8.64 2.86 8.78
N ASP A 231 -8.52 2.23 7.62
CA ASP A 231 -8.96 0.84 7.42
C ASP A 231 -8.18 -0.15 8.31
N ALA A 232 -6.90 0.12 8.59
CA ALA A 232 -6.11 -0.68 9.52
C ALA A 232 -6.58 -0.50 10.97
N LEU A 233 -6.89 0.73 11.39
CA LEU A 233 -7.44 1.03 12.72
C LEU A 233 -8.84 0.44 12.90
N ASP A 234 -9.69 0.50 11.86
CA ASP A 234 -11.02 -0.12 11.82
C ASP A 234 -10.98 -1.66 11.76
N GLY A 235 -9.77 -2.25 11.69
CA GLY A 235 -9.59 -3.71 11.63
C GLY A 235 -9.97 -4.35 10.30
N LYS A 236 -10.18 -3.56 9.25
CA LYS A 236 -10.40 -4.08 7.87
C LYS A 236 -9.13 -4.69 7.29
N LEU A 237 -7.98 -4.05 7.55
CA LEU A 237 -6.66 -4.60 7.24
C LEU A 237 -6.12 -5.33 8.47
N ASN A 238 -5.86 -6.63 8.32
CA ASN A 238 -5.38 -7.46 9.42
C ASN A 238 -3.85 -7.36 9.58
N VAL A 239 -3.40 -6.31 10.28
CA VAL A 239 -1.99 -6.07 10.63
C VAL A 239 -1.81 -6.04 12.14
N GLU A 240 -0.58 -6.37 12.60
CA GLU A 240 -0.22 -6.16 14.00
C GLU A 240 0.01 -4.66 14.25
N LEU A 241 -0.78 -4.10 15.12
CA LEU A 241 -0.60 -2.73 15.60
C LEU A 241 0.56 -2.70 16.61
N THR A 242 1.45 -1.71 16.50
CA THR A 242 2.55 -1.52 17.45
C THR A 242 2.55 -0.08 17.95
N GLY A 243 3.01 0.13 19.20
CA GLY A 243 3.06 1.48 19.77
C GLY A 243 1.84 1.87 20.58
N GLY A 244 1.15 0.92 21.20
CA GLY A 244 -0.03 1.19 22.04
C GLY A 244 -1.38 1.10 21.31
N PHE A 245 -1.36 0.75 20.03
CA PHE A 245 -2.58 0.43 19.29
C PHE A 245 -3.06 -0.97 19.66
N GLU A 246 -4.02 -1.09 20.54
CA GLU A 246 -4.73 -2.34 20.79
C GLU A 246 -5.91 -2.45 19.81
N LYS A 247 -6.10 -3.64 19.21
CA LYS A 247 -7.34 -3.93 18.49
C LYS A 247 -8.48 -3.88 19.49
N SER A 248 -9.47 -3.01 19.25
CA SER A 248 -10.73 -3.12 19.98
C SER A 248 -11.29 -4.54 19.80
N PRO A 249 -11.79 -5.19 20.86
CA PRO A 249 -12.41 -6.51 20.74
C PRO A 249 -13.57 -6.42 19.75
N THR A 250 -13.46 -7.18 18.66
CA THR A 250 -14.60 -7.44 17.78
C THR A 250 -15.63 -8.23 18.57
N ASP A 251 -16.88 -7.74 18.57
CA ASP A 251 -18.08 -8.32 19.15
C ASP A 251 -18.40 -7.90 20.60
N GLU A 252 -18.94 -6.67 20.71
CA GLU A 252 -20.09 -6.40 21.54
C GLU A 252 -20.63 -5.01 21.17
N LYS A 253 -21.90 -4.92 20.78
CA LYS A 253 -22.58 -3.64 20.61
C LYS A 253 -22.67 -2.95 21.96
N PRO A 254 -22.08 -1.77 22.18
CA PRO A 254 -22.32 -1.05 23.41
C PRO A 254 -23.69 -0.36 23.32
N HIS A 255 -24.61 -0.80 24.13
CA HIS A 255 -25.70 0.04 24.61
C HIS A 255 -25.19 0.73 25.88
N GLY A 256 -24.82 2.01 25.77
CA GLY A 256 -24.39 2.87 26.88
C GLY A 256 -23.74 4.13 26.35
N GLU A 257 -24.02 5.26 26.92
CA GLU A 257 -23.31 6.53 26.64
C GLU A 257 -21.80 6.31 26.91
N GLU A 258 -21.02 6.03 25.90
CA GLU A 258 -19.58 5.91 26.02
C GLU A 258 -18.97 7.28 26.31
N LYS A 259 -18.14 7.36 27.35
CA LYS A 259 -17.29 8.52 27.59
C LYS A 259 -16.31 8.64 26.43
N LYS A 260 -16.55 9.59 25.53
CA LYS A 260 -15.58 9.96 24.49
C LYS A 260 -14.55 10.91 25.07
N PHE A 261 -13.29 10.60 24.87
CA PHE A 261 -12.18 11.47 25.23
C PHE A 261 -11.88 12.41 24.08
N MET A 262 -11.64 13.68 24.39
CA MET A 262 -11.36 14.72 23.39
C MET A 262 -9.93 15.20 23.54
N HIS A 263 -9.21 15.25 22.44
CA HIS A 263 -7.94 15.95 22.34
C HIS A 263 -8.02 17.04 21.26
N ARG A 264 -7.42 18.20 21.53
CA ARG A 264 -7.45 19.33 20.62
C ARG A 264 -6.05 19.85 20.38
N GLU A 265 -5.70 20.03 19.10
CA GLU A 265 -4.51 20.70 18.62
C GLU A 265 -4.89 21.97 17.85
N GLN A 266 -3.98 22.92 17.78
CA GLN A 266 -4.16 24.14 17.01
C GLN A 266 -2.92 24.40 16.18
N VAL A 267 -3.11 24.66 14.89
CA VAL A 267 -2.04 25.04 13.95
C VAL A 267 -2.25 26.49 13.56
N VAL A 268 -1.32 27.35 13.95
CA VAL A 268 -1.26 28.74 13.52
C VAL A 268 -0.80 28.79 12.07
N CYS A 269 -1.42 29.63 11.24
CA CYS A 269 -1.12 29.73 9.82
C CYS A 269 -1.07 31.21 9.38
N ALA A 270 -0.28 31.49 8.38
CA ALA A 270 -0.15 32.84 7.81
C ALA A 270 -1.40 33.23 7.00
N ASP A 271 -1.95 32.29 6.24
CA ASP A 271 -3.17 32.46 5.44
C ASP A 271 -4.13 31.28 5.66
N ARG A 272 -5.05 31.46 6.60
CA ARG A 272 -6.05 30.46 6.98
C ARG A 272 -6.93 30.04 5.81
N ALA A 273 -7.38 30.98 4.98
CA ALA A 273 -8.29 30.69 3.89
C ALA A 273 -7.60 29.77 2.86
N ARG A 274 -6.37 30.09 2.53
CA ARG A 274 -5.57 29.31 1.58
C ARG A 274 -5.19 27.92 2.13
N LEU A 275 -4.91 27.84 3.43
CA LEU A 275 -4.65 26.57 4.10
C LEU A 275 -5.93 25.70 4.12
N MET A 276 -7.09 26.27 4.47
CA MET A 276 -8.37 25.56 4.45
C MET A 276 -8.77 25.10 3.05
N ASP A 277 -8.49 25.88 2.02
CA ASP A 277 -8.70 25.50 0.63
C ASP A 277 -7.85 24.28 0.24
N ARG A 278 -6.58 24.23 0.65
CA ARG A 278 -5.72 23.06 0.47
C ARG A 278 -6.18 21.85 1.27
N ILE A 279 -6.60 22.06 2.49
CA ILE A 279 -7.20 21.00 3.32
C ILE A 279 -8.45 20.48 2.60
N CYS A 280 -9.30 21.37 2.08
CA CYS A 280 -10.46 21.03 1.28
C CYS A 280 -10.11 20.14 0.08
N ALA A 281 -9.18 20.60 -0.74
CA ALA A 281 -8.73 19.84 -1.92
C ALA A 281 -8.12 18.46 -1.58
N ALA A 282 -7.45 18.36 -0.43
CA ALA A 282 -6.84 17.10 0.01
C ALA A 282 -7.85 16.12 0.62
N PHE A 283 -8.89 16.63 1.32
CA PHE A 283 -9.75 15.82 2.16
C PHE A 283 -11.18 15.62 1.62
N MET A 284 -11.69 16.49 0.73
CA MET A 284 -12.99 16.28 0.07
C MET A 284 -13.03 14.96 -0.70
N ASP A 285 -11.94 14.64 -1.37
CA ASP A 285 -11.78 13.36 -2.07
C ASP A 285 -11.71 12.13 -1.14
N MET A 286 -11.54 12.34 0.16
CA MET A 286 -11.42 11.26 1.17
C MET A 286 -12.76 10.88 1.80
N GLY A 287 -13.88 11.45 1.31
CA GLY A 287 -15.20 11.20 1.86
C GLY A 287 -15.44 11.86 3.22
N ALA A 288 -14.68 12.92 3.55
CA ALA A 288 -14.97 13.75 4.72
C ALA A 288 -16.34 14.39 4.56
N GLU A 289 -17.15 14.31 5.61
CA GLU A 289 -18.38 15.09 5.69
C GLU A 289 -18.03 16.54 6.05
N PHE A 290 -18.72 17.49 5.45
CA PHE A 290 -18.55 18.90 5.78
C PHE A 290 -19.70 19.38 6.65
N ASP A 291 -19.39 19.62 7.92
CA ASP A 291 -20.29 20.21 8.91
C ASP A 291 -19.46 21.09 9.86
N ASP A 292 -19.44 22.41 9.59
CA ASP A 292 -18.62 23.39 10.33
C ASP A 292 -17.12 23.01 10.41
N GLY A 293 -16.61 22.36 9.36
CA GLY A 293 -15.26 21.81 9.21
C GLY A 293 -15.27 20.44 8.53
N PHE A 294 -14.07 19.90 8.28
CA PHE A 294 -13.92 18.53 7.77
C PHE A 294 -14.07 17.55 8.90
N CYS A 295 -14.99 16.63 8.79
CA CYS A 295 -15.27 15.60 9.78
C CYS A 295 -15.02 14.21 9.20
N PHE A 296 -14.16 13.47 9.86
CA PHE A 296 -13.88 12.06 9.57
C PHE A 296 -14.43 11.23 10.72
N ARG A 297 -15.32 10.28 10.41
CA ARG A 297 -15.90 9.39 11.40
C ARG A 297 -15.48 7.97 11.15
N GLY A 298 -14.74 7.37 12.09
CA GLY A 298 -14.54 5.94 12.19
C GLY A 298 -15.53 5.33 13.20
N ARG A 299 -15.38 4.04 13.46
CA ARG A 299 -16.26 3.31 14.39
C ARG A 299 -16.19 3.87 15.81
N ASP A 300 -14.98 4.19 16.28
CA ASP A 300 -14.68 4.55 17.66
C ASP A 300 -14.05 5.94 17.80
N TYR A 301 -14.01 6.73 16.72
CA TYR A 301 -13.43 8.07 16.72
C TYR A 301 -14.15 9.03 15.77
N GLU A 302 -14.00 10.29 16.05
CA GLU A 302 -14.32 11.42 15.18
C GLU A 302 -13.12 12.36 15.15
N LEU A 303 -12.59 12.67 13.97
CA LEU A 303 -11.56 13.69 13.79
C LEU A 303 -12.17 14.85 13.02
N ARG A 304 -12.09 16.05 13.59
CA ARG A 304 -12.61 17.28 12.99
C ARG A 304 -11.48 18.28 12.78
N ILE A 305 -11.43 18.86 11.59
CA ILE A 305 -10.51 19.94 11.22
C ILE A 305 -11.34 21.15 10.81
N SER A 306 -11.24 22.25 11.55
CA SER A 306 -12.05 23.46 11.33
C SER A 306 -11.23 24.73 11.44
N ALA A 307 -11.67 25.79 10.79
CA ALA A 307 -11.10 27.12 10.98
C ALA A 307 -11.42 27.63 12.41
N VAL A 308 -10.45 28.29 13.04
CA VAL A 308 -10.70 28.95 14.32
C VAL A 308 -11.34 30.31 14.05
N PRO A 309 -12.55 30.61 14.56
CA PRO A 309 -13.12 31.94 14.45
C PRO A 309 -12.15 32.99 15.04
N ASP A 310 -12.02 34.12 14.38
CA ASP A 310 -11.24 35.28 14.81
C ASP A 310 -9.73 35.06 15.05
N ALA A 311 -9.18 33.92 14.57
CA ALA A 311 -7.76 33.62 14.64
C ALA A 311 -7.21 33.11 13.29
N ALA A 312 -5.96 33.44 13.00
CA ALA A 312 -5.21 32.87 11.86
C ALA A 312 -4.73 31.44 12.24
N ALA A 313 -5.68 30.54 12.41
CA ALA A 313 -5.38 29.19 12.86
C ALA A 313 -6.44 28.17 12.39
N VAL A 314 -6.02 26.90 12.37
CA VAL A 314 -6.87 25.72 12.16
C VAL A 314 -6.88 24.91 13.43
N CYS A 315 -8.07 24.52 13.88
CA CYS A 315 -8.30 23.63 15.01
C CYS A 315 -8.46 22.20 14.54
N ILE A 316 -7.74 21.30 15.16
CA ILE A 316 -7.85 19.86 14.96
C ILE A 316 -8.38 19.28 16.29
N CYS A 317 -9.54 18.63 16.23
CA CYS A 317 -10.19 18.04 17.38
C CYS A 317 -10.45 16.56 17.10
N ALA A 318 -9.90 15.69 17.91
CA ALA A 318 -10.19 14.27 17.86
C ALA A 318 -10.98 13.84 19.10
N ASN A 319 -12.08 13.12 18.86
CA ASN A 319 -12.86 12.44 19.88
C ASN A 319 -12.71 10.93 19.67
N ALA A 320 -12.32 10.19 20.69
CA ALA A 320 -12.14 8.75 20.55
C ALA A 320 -12.55 8.02 21.83
N ALA A 321 -12.62 6.69 21.75
CA ALA A 321 -12.98 5.81 22.86
C ALA A 321 -11.99 5.89 24.02
N ASP A 322 -10.71 6.22 23.74
CA ASP A 322 -9.68 6.41 24.74
C ASP A 322 -8.85 7.69 24.51
N THR A 323 -8.17 8.13 25.57
CA THR A 323 -7.40 9.39 25.60
C THR A 323 -6.18 9.34 24.68
N GLU A 324 -5.53 8.20 24.55
CA GLU A 324 -4.30 8.06 23.77
C GLU A 324 -4.60 8.10 22.27
N LEU A 325 -5.63 7.37 21.83
CA LEU A 325 -6.12 7.42 20.46
C LEU A 325 -6.57 8.83 20.06
N ALA A 326 -7.31 9.53 20.94
CA ALA A 326 -7.73 10.91 20.69
C ALA A 326 -6.52 11.83 20.50
N ARG A 327 -5.50 11.70 21.36
CA ARG A 327 -4.27 12.48 21.28
C ARG A 327 -3.48 12.19 20.01
N GLU A 328 -3.29 10.94 19.68
CA GLU A 328 -2.51 10.53 18.49
C GLU A 328 -3.16 10.96 17.18
N LEU A 329 -4.48 10.82 17.07
CA LEU A 329 -5.22 11.30 15.90
C LEU A 329 -5.08 12.82 15.73
N ALA A 330 -5.21 13.59 16.80
CA ALA A 330 -5.09 15.03 16.74
C ALA A 330 -3.66 15.49 16.45
N VAL A 331 -2.65 14.85 17.05
CA VAL A 331 -1.23 15.16 16.82
C VAL A 331 -0.84 14.84 15.39
N SER A 332 -1.16 13.66 14.88
CA SER A 332 -0.85 13.25 13.50
C SER A 332 -1.51 14.16 12.47
N ALA A 333 -2.78 14.52 12.68
CA ALA A 333 -3.48 15.46 11.82
C ALA A 333 -2.86 16.87 11.88
N SER A 334 -2.41 17.31 13.07
CA SER A 334 -1.79 18.63 13.24
C SER A 334 -0.43 18.71 12.56
N GLU A 335 0.35 17.65 12.57
CA GLU A 335 1.62 17.57 11.84
C GLU A 335 1.39 17.67 10.33
N LEU A 336 0.38 16.98 9.81
CA LEU A 336 0.00 17.08 8.41
C LEU A 336 -0.39 18.52 8.03
N VAL A 337 -1.22 19.16 8.82
CA VAL A 337 -1.67 20.54 8.58
C VAL A 337 -0.49 21.51 8.64
N ARG A 338 0.46 21.32 9.57
CA ARG A 338 1.71 22.11 9.63
C ARG A 338 2.57 21.93 8.37
N GLU A 339 2.64 20.72 7.83
CA GLU A 339 3.36 20.47 6.57
C GLU A 339 2.67 21.12 5.36
N MET A 340 1.34 21.13 5.34
CA MET A 340 0.58 21.87 4.32
C MET A 340 0.84 23.38 4.40
N GLU A 341 0.90 23.94 5.62
CA GLU A 341 1.20 25.35 5.86
C GLU A 341 2.60 25.73 5.36
N LYS A 342 3.65 25.01 5.73
CA LYS A 342 5.03 25.26 5.28
C LYS A 342 5.20 25.26 3.76
N ARG A 343 4.25 24.68 3.02
CA ARG A 343 4.27 24.63 1.56
C ARG A 343 3.45 25.75 0.89
N LEU A 344 2.75 26.55 1.67
CA LEU A 344 2.07 27.75 1.17
C LEU A 344 3.06 28.88 0.84
N ASP A 345 4.21 28.89 1.51
CA ASP A 345 5.25 29.91 1.40
C ASP A 345 6.28 29.60 0.29
N LYS A 346 6.13 28.47 -0.42
CA LYS A 346 6.95 28.08 -1.59
C LYS A 346 6.15 28.10 -2.88
#